data_184bad82a8a2ff61db096399ba69a94a
#
_entry.id   184bad82a8a2ff61db096399ba69a94a
#
_cell.length_a   1.000
_cell.length_b   1.000
_cell.length_c   1.000
_cell.angle_alpha   90.00
_cell.angle_beta   90.00
_cell.angle_gamma   90.00
#
_symmetry.space_group_name_H-M   'P 1'
#
loop_
_entity.id
_entity.type
_entity.pdbx_description
1 polymer ?
#
loop_
_entity_poly.entity_id
_entity_poly.type
_entity_poly.pdbx_seq_one_letter_code
_entity_poly.pdbx_strand_id
1 'polypeptide(L)'
;MERQIFRKKNLENITYPEQLNEYIRLKSPGKWLVLSAIIVLMTGFFIWGILGRLDTQVTVASVAKGGTMTTYIRIDDIDKVKQGMRIVTEGENEYLRSVSEDPIIAESDIPAYAFYLGGFKQGEWVYCSESDTEHEDGVYSSYIIIESVAPISLLIPAD
;
A
#
# COMPACT_ATOMS: atom_id res chain seq x y z
N MET A 1 -64.82 21.34 -50.86
CA MET A 1 -64.11 22.03 -49.75
C MET A 1 -63.35 20.97 -48.97
N GLU A 2 -62.11 20.69 -49.36
CA GLU A 2 -61.22 19.75 -48.63
C GLU A 2 -60.39 20.59 -47.66
N ARG A 3 -60.59 20.37 -46.38
CA ARG A 3 -59.76 20.94 -45.34
C ARG A 3 -58.41 20.18 -45.32
N GLN A 4 -57.34 20.80 -45.78
CA GLN A 4 -55.99 20.33 -45.50
C GLN A 4 -55.69 20.42 -44.03
N ILE A 5 -55.76 19.26 -43.33
CA ILE A 5 -55.65 19.14 -41.86
C ILE A 5 -54.17 19.06 -41.43
N PHE A 6 -53.23 18.93 -42.35
CA PHE A 6 -51.82 18.80 -42.03
C PHE A 6 -51.07 20.14 -42.27
N ARG A 7 -50.65 20.80 -41.20
CA ARG A 7 -49.76 21.95 -41.28
C ARG A 7 -48.45 21.54 -41.99
N LYS A 8 -48.16 22.17 -43.10
CA LYS A 8 -46.91 22.02 -43.87
C LYS A 8 -45.63 22.09 -42.98
N LYS A 9 -45.70 22.80 -41.90
CA LYS A 9 -44.60 23.02 -40.94
C LYS A 9 -44.14 21.72 -40.19
N ASN A 10 -45.00 20.70 -40.11
CA ASN A 10 -44.64 19.46 -39.47
C ASN A 10 -44.05 18.42 -40.41
N LEU A 11 -44.21 18.61 -41.71
CA LEU A 11 -43.64 17.73 -42.74
C LEU A 11 -42.19 18.11 -43.11
N GLU A 12 -41.82 19.37 -42.96
CA GLU A 12 -40.44 19.80 -43.20
C GLU A 12 -39.45 19.30 -42.13
N ASN A 13 -39.92 19.04 -40.89
CA ASN A 13 -39.08 18.51 -39.82
C ASN A 13 -38.81 17.00 -39.92
N ILE A 14 -39.44 16.27 -40.85
CA ILE A 14 -39.28 14.83 -40.98
C ILE A 14 -38.40 14.45 -42.21
N THR A 15 -38.11 15.42 -43.08
CA THR A 15 -37.51 15.12 -44.41
C THR A 15 -35.99 15.26 -44.46
N TYR A 16 -35.31 15.57 -43.37
CA TYR A 16 -33.86 15.68 -43.38
C TYR A 16 -33.19 14.56 -42.58
N PRO A 17 -32.89 13.41 -43.21
CA PRO A 17 -32.03 12.40 -42.59
C PRO A 17 -30.61 12.91 -42.33
N GLU A 18 -30.26 14.08 -42.87
CA GLU A 18 -28.95 14.69 -42.69
C GLU A 18 -28.75 15.29 -41.28
N GLN A 19 -29.83 15.64 -40.57
CA GLN A 19 -29.72 16.15 -39.18
C GLN A 19 -29.34 15.06 -38.18
N LEU A 20 -29.61 13.78 -38.46
CA LEU A 20 -29.15 12.65 -37.65
C LEU A 20 -27.64 12.45 -37.72
N ASN A 21 -27.02 12.86 -38.82
CA ASN A 21 -25.57 12.78 -39.02
C ASN A 21 -24.81 13.92 -38.30
N GLU A 22 -25.49 15.02 -37.96
CA GLU A 22 -24.89 16.13 -37.27
C GLU A 22 -24.71 15.85 -35.77
N TYR A 23 -25.56 15.00 -35.16
CA TYR A 23 -25.45 14.55 -33.78
C TYR A 23 -24.27 13.60 -33.54
N ILE A 24 -23.73 12.96 -34.60
CA ILE A 24 -22.60 12.01 -34.49
C ILE A 24 -21.26 12.70 -34.85
N ARG A 25 -21.22 13.98 -35.08
CA ARG A 25 -19.96 14.72 -35.22
C ARG A 25 -19.29 14.92 -33.88
N LEU A 26 -18.68 13.87 -33.37
CA LEU A 26 -17.68 13.88 -32.26
C LEU A 26 -16.39 14.64 -32.69
N LYS A 27 -16.56 15.79 -33.33
CA LYS A 27 -15.45 16.63 -33.84
C LYS A 27 -15.05 17.73 -32.87
N SER A 28 -15.19 17.52 -31.57
CA SER A 28 -14.56 18.46 -30.65
C SER A 28 -13.27 17.83 -30.14
N PRO A 29 -12.10 18.39 -30.49
CA PRO A 29 -10.79 17.87 -30.04
C PRO A 29 -10.73 17.77 -28.50
N GLY A 30 -11.46 18.63 -27.79
CA GLY A 30 -11.58 18.58 -26.33
C GLY A 30 -12.19 17.27 -25.80
N LYS A 31 -13.17 16.68 -26.49
CA LYS A 31 -13.78 15.39 -26.05
C LYS A 31 -12.78 14.24 -26.17
N TRP A 32 -11.97 14.22 -27.24
CA TRP A 32 -10.92 13.24 -27.41
C TRP A 32 -9.79 13.41 -26.38
N LEU A 33 -9.48 14.65 -26.03
CA LEU A 33 -8.48 14.96 -25.01
C LEU A 33 -8.94 14.46 -23.64
N VAL A 34 -10.20 14.70 -23.26
CA VAL A 34 -10.76 14.18 -22.00
C VAL A 34 -10.78 12.66 -22.00
N LEU A 35 -11.22 12.03 -23.11
CA LEU A 35 -11.26 10.57 -23.20
C LEU A 35 -9.85 9.95 -23.07
N SER A 36 -8.86 10.53 -23.76
CA SER A 36 -7.48 10.06 -23.65
C SER A 36 -6.91 10.24 -22.25
N ALA A 37 -7.23 11.35 -21.58
CA ALA A 37 -6.81 11.56 -20.20
C ALA A 37 -7.40 10.50 -19.23
N ILE A 38 -8.68 10.15 -19.41
CA ILE A 38 -9.32 9.09 -18.64
C ILE A 38 -8.65 7.73 -18.89
N ILE A 39 -8.34 7.40 -20.14
CA ILE A 39 -7.67 6.14 -20.48
C ILE A 39 -6.28 6.09 -19.85
N VAL A 40 -5.50 7.16 -19.93
CA VAL A 40 -4.16 7.24 -19.31
C VAL A 40 -4.25 7.07 -17.79
N LEU A 41 -5.21 7.74 -17.14
CA LEU A 41 -5.43 7.64 -15.71
C LEU A 41 -5.81 6.20 -15.30
N MET A 42 -6.76 5.61 -16.01
CA MET A 42 -7.18 4.21 -15.76
C MET A 42 -6.02 3.24 -15.95
N THR A 43 -5.24 3.40 -17.03
CA THR A 43 -4.07 2.56 -17.29
C THR A 43 -3.04 2.71 -16.17
N GLY A 44 -2.75 3.94 -15.74
CA GLY A 44 -1.86 4.20 -14.60
C GLY A 44 -2.34 3.55 -13.32
N PHE A 45 -3.65 3.62 -13.04
CA PHE A 45 -4.25 2.98 -11.88
C PHE A 45 -4.12 1.44 -11.93
N PHE A 46 -4.35 0.82 -13.08
CA PHE A 46 -4.17 -0.63 -13.24
C PHE A 46 -2.71 -1.05 -13.07
N ILE A 47 -1.77 -0.31 -13.68
CA ILE A 47 -0.34 -0.57 -13.51
C ILE A 47 0.05 -0.48 -12.04
N TRP A 48 -0.39 0.57 -11.34
CA TRP A 48 -0.14 0.72 -9.91
C TRP A 48 -0.80 -0.40 -9.09
N GLY A 49 -2.01 -0.83 -9.43
CA GLY A 49 -2.70 -1.92 -8.76
C GLY A 49 -1.97 -3.27 -8.83
N ILE A 50 -1.26 -3.52 -9.93
CA ILE A 50 -0.51 -4.78 -10.15
C ILE A 50 0.90 -4.69 -9.59
N LEU A 51 1.62 -3.58 -9.85
CA LEU A 51 3.03 -3.42 -9.48
C LEU A 51 3.22 -2.79 -8.10
N GLY A 52 2.21 -2.09 -7.60
CA GLY A 52 2.22 -1.50 -6.27
C GLY A 52 2.33 -2.57 -5.18
N ARG A 53 2.81 -2.16 -4.00
CA ARG A 53 2.85 -3.02 -2.82
C ARG A 53 2.28 -2.28 -1.64
N LEU A 54 1.45 -2.98 -0.88
CA LEU A 54 0.92 -2.54 0.40
C LEU A 54 1.56 -3.42 1.46
N ASP A 55 2.44 -2.82 2.23
CA ASP A 55 3.17 -3.51 3.28
C ASP A 55 2.45 -3.33 4.61
N THR A 56 2.08 -4.45 5.25
CA THR A 56 1.66 -4.47 6.64
C THR A 56 2.90 -4.58 7.51
N GLN A 57 3.07 -3.65 8.45
CA GLN A 57 4.29 -3.56 9.25
C GLN A 57 3.98 -3.51 10.74
N VAL A 58 4.91 -4.02 11.55
CA VAL A 58 4.94 -3.87 13.00
C VAL A 58 6.13 -3.02 13.39
N THR A 59 5.88 -1.97 14.16
CA THR A 59 6.95 -1.13 14.70
C THR A 59 7.59 -1.83 15.89
N VAL A 60 8.92 -1.86 15.90
CA VAL A 60 9.76 -2.51 16.89
C VAL A 60 10.91 -1.61 17.29
N ALA A 61 11.49 -1.84 18.46
CA ALA A 61 12.74 -1.20 18.86
C ALA A 61 13.91 -2.12 18.53
N SER A 62 14.94 -1.57 17.91
CA SER A 62 16.17 -2.28 17.58
C SER A 62 17.36 -1.60 18.25
N VAL A 63 18.29 -2.38 18.76
CA VAL A 63 19.54 -1.93 19.36
C VAL A 63 20.69 -2.51 18.57
N ALA A 64 21.44 -1.64 17.89
CA ALA A 64 22.65 -2.02 17.17
C ALA A 64 23.84 -1.96 18.13
N LYS A 65 24.64 -3.03 18.14
CA LYS A 65 25.88 -3.10 18.90
C LYS A 65 26.88 -4.05 18.25
N GLY A 66 28.04 -3.53 17.88
CA GLY A 66 29.13 -4.35 17.36
C GLY A 66 28.79 -5.11 16.07
N GLY A 67 28.00 -4.53 15.16
CA GLY A 67 27.62 -5.14 13.89
C GLY A 67 26.46 -6.14 13.98
N THR A 68 25.83 -6.26 15.15
CA THR A 68 24.62 -7.07 15.36
C THR A 68 23.51 -6.15 15.84
N MET A 69 22.33 -6.30 15.24
CA MET A 69 21.13 -5.61 15.66
C MET A 69 20.23 -6.59 16.42
N THR A 70 19.91 -6.26 17.66
CA THR A 70 18.93 -6.97 18.46
C THR A 70 17.62 -6.22 18.43
N THR A 71 16.58 -6.86 17.94
CA THR A 71 15.23 -6.30 17.79
C THR A 71 14.32 -6.89 18.86
N TYR A 72 13.61 -6.03 19.58
CA TYR A 72 12.67 -6.41 20.62
C TYR A 72 11.24 -6.38 20.11
N ILE A 73 10.59 -7.54 20.12
CA ILE A 73 9.26 -7.76 19.58
C ILE A 73 8.29 -8.01 20.73
N ARG A 74 7.17 -7.32 20.75
CA ARG A 74 6.15 -7.52 21.78
C ARG A 74 5.49 -8.88 21.65
N ILE A 75 5.01 -9.41 22.77
CA ILE A 75 4.32 -10.70 22.82
C ILE A 75 3.08 -10.75 21.91
N ASP A 76 2.38 -9.62 21.75
CA ASP A 76 1.17 -9.51 20.92
C ASP A 76 1.46 -9.63 19.40
N ASP A 77 2.70 -9.44 19.00
CA ASP A 77 3.09 -9.37 17.59
C ASP A 77 3.96 -10.56 17.15
N ILE A 78 4.42 -11.40 18.11
CA ILE A 78 5.35 -12.50 17.79
C ILE A 78 4.76 -13.53 16.84
N ASP A 79 3.48 -13.84 16.94
CA ASP A 79 2.81 -14.83 16.08
C ASP A 79 2.86 -14.44 14.60
N LYS A 80 3.04 -13.15 14.31
CA LYS A 80 3.12 -12.60 12.97
C LYS A 80 4.55 -12.57 12.43
N VAL A 81 5.56 -12.67 13.29
CA VAL A 81 6.97 -12.52 12.93
C VAL A 81 7.63 -13.87 12.76
N LYS A 82 8.38 -14.02 11.67
CA LYS A 82 9.11 -15.25 11.36
C LYS A 82 10.55 -14.94 10.95
N GLN A 83 11.43 -15.90 11.15
CA GLN A 83 12.79 -15.86 10.63
C GLN A 83 12.80 -15.59 9.12
N GLY A 84 13.73 -14.77 8.65
CA GLY A 84 13.86 -14.38 7.25
C GLY A 84 12.94 -13.24 6.81
N MET A 85 12.08 -12.72 7.69
CA MET A 85 11.31 -11.53 7.37
C MET A 85 12.20 -10.30 7.27
N ARG A 86 11.75 -9.35 6.44
CA ARG A 86 12.44 -8.10 6.21
C ARG A 86 12.17 -7.13 7.34
N ILE A 87 13.23 -6.61 7.91
CA ILE A 87 13.20 -5.49 8.84
C ILE A 87 13.77 -4.26 8.14
N VAL A 88 13.17 -3.13 8.36
CA VAL A 88 13.60 -1.85 7.79
C VAL A 88 13.98 -0.91 8.92
N THR A 89 15.22 -0.45 8.89
CA THR A 89 15.79 0.49 9.86
C THR A 89 16.35 1.67 9.08
N GLU A 90 15.87 2.89 9.36
CA GLU A 90 16.29 4.13 8.67
C GLU A 90 16.23 4.06 7.13
N GLY A 91 15.37 3.19 6.57
CA GLY A 91 15.22 3.02 5.12
C GLY A 91 16.10 1.92 4.51
N GLU A 92 16.97 1.31 5.29
CA GLU A 92 17.76 0.15 4.90
C GLU A 92 17.03 -1.15 5.19
N ASN A 93 17.20 -2.14 4.31
CA ASN A 93 16.54 -3.43 4.43
C ASN A 93 17.52 -4.45 4.96
N GLU A 94 17.18 -5.04 6.09
CA GLU A 94 17.87 -6.17 6.68
C GLU A 94 16.94 -7.37 6.78
N TYR A 95 17.46 -8.53 7.15
CA TYR A 95 16.66 -9.74 7.32
C TYR A 95 16.89 -10.35 8.69
N LEU A 96 15.82 -10.75 9.34
CA LEU A 96 15.88 -11.40 10.64
C LEU A 96 16.61 -12.75 10.50
N ARG A 97 17.77 -12.88 11.14
CA ARG A 97 18.59 -14.10 11.13
C ARG A 97 17.98 -15.17 12.05
N SER A 98 17.53 -14.74 13.22
CA SER A 98 16.92 -15.61 14.22
C SER A 98 15.79 -14.89 14.92
N VAL A 99 14.85 -15.65 15.43
CA VAL A 99 13.81 -15.18 16.35
C VAL A 99 13.87 -16.10 17.55
N SER A 100 13.93 -15.55 18.77
CA SER A 100 13.98 -16.36 19.98
C SER A 100 12.69 -17.19 20.12
N GLU A 101 12.84 -18.45 20.54
CA GLU A 101 11.69 -19.32 20.83
C GLU A 101 11.03 -18.95 22.17
N ASP A 102 11.85 -18.52 23.11
CA ASP A 102 11.39 -18.14 24.45
C ASP A 102 11.41 -16.62 24.63
N PRO A 103 10.40 -16.06 25.29
CA PRO A 103 10.39 -14.65 25.64
C PRO A 103 11.37 -14.36 26.78
N ILE A 104 11.91 -13.16 26.79
CA ILE A 104 12.74 -12.65 27.89
C ILE A 104 11.99 -11.51 28.62
N ILE A 105 12.37 -11.26 29.86
CA ILE A 105 11.87 -10.09 30.57
C ILE A 105 12.70 -8.89 30.16
N ALA A 106 12.03 -7.81 29.76
CA ALA A 106 12.68 -6.56 29.42
C ALA A 106 13.28 -5.91 30.68
N GLU A 107 14.58 -6.12 30.88
CA GLU A 107 15.32 -5.65 32.04
C GLU A 107 15.97 -4.28 31.78
N SER A 108 16.64 -3.77 32.84
CA SER A 108 17.28 -2.44 32.80
C SER A 108 18.54 -2.32 31.93
N ASP A 109 19.02 -3.42 31.39
CA ASP A 109 20.14 -3.45 30.42
C ASP A 109 19.71 -2.98 29.02
N ILE A 110 18.40 -3.02 28.73
CA ILE A 110 17.83 -2.44 27.51
C ILE A 110 17.81 -0.92 27.65
N PRO A 111 18.34 -0.17 26.66
CA PRO A 111 18.34 1.28 26.70
C PRO A 111 16.92 1.84 26.90
N ALA A 112 16.78 2.83 27.78
CA ALA A 112 15.48 3.43 28.12
C ALA A 112 14.71 3.93 26.87
N TYR A 113 15.43 4.36 25.84
CA TYR A 113 14.84 4.83 24.60
C TYR A 113 14.20 3.68 23.79
N ALA A 114 14.72 2.45 23.90
CA ALA A 114 14.15 1.29 23.25
C ALA A 114 12.76 0.95 23.79
N PHE A 115 12.50 1.12 25.09
CA PHE A 115 11.17 0.95 25.68
C PHE A 115 10.14 1.90 25.05
N TYR A 116 10.55 3.15 24.86
CA TYR A 116 9.68 4.14 24.21
C TYR A 116 9.38 3.80 22.75
N LEU A 117 10.39 3.43 21.97
CA LEU A 117 10.25 3.10 20.54
C LEU A 117 9.47 1.81 20.31
N GLY A 118 9.72 0.78 21.13
CA GLY A 118 9.05 -0.52 21.02
C GLY A 118 7.66 -0.56 21.65
N GLY A 119 7.30 0.47 22.43
CA GLY A 119 6.00 0.56 23.10
C GLY A 119 5.79 -0.51 24.18
N PHE A 120 6.86 -1.00 24.82
CA PHE A 120 6.82 -1.95 25.92
C PHE A 120 7.43 -1.32 27.19
N LYS A 121 7.20 -1.94 28.34
CA LYS A 121 7.67 -1.43 29.65
C LYS A 121 8.72 -2.35 30.25
N GLN A 122 9.49 -1.79 31.17
CA GLN A 122 10.37 -2.60 31.98
C GLN A 122 9.58 -3.65 32.78
N GLY A 123 10.05 -4.89 32.75
CA GLY A 123 9.38 -6.04 33.34
C GLY A 123 8.34 -6.73 32.46
N GLU A 124 8.06 -6.22 31.27
CA GLU A 124 7.22 -6.89 30.28
C GLU A 124 8.00 -8.00 29.55
N TRP A 125 7.27 -9.00 29.09
CA TRP A 125 7.82 -10.06 28.27
C TRP A 125 7.96 -9.61 26.81
N VAL A 126 9.14 -9.80 26.24
CA VAL A 126 9.46 -9.49 24.86
C VAL A 126 10.22 -10.65 24.23
N TYR A 127 10.09 -10.80 22.92
CA TYR A 127 10.91 -11.70 22.14
C TYR A 127 12.07 -10.94 21.51
N CYS A 128 13.20 -11.62 21.34
CA CYS A 128 14.37 -11.05 20.67
C CYS A 128 14.54 -11.64 19.28
N SER A 129 14.96 -10.82 18.37
CA SER A 129 15.42 -11.25 17.06
C SER A 129 16.76 -10.62 16.76
N GLU A 130 17.62 -11.32 16.06
CA GLU A 130 18.94 -10.83 15.66
C GLU A 130 19.01 -10.68 14.14
N SER A 131 19.65 -9.60 13.70
CA SER A 131 20.06 -9.38 12.31
C SER A 131 21.48 -8.84 12.27
N ASP A 132 22.14 -9.04 11.13
CA ASP A 132 23.40 -8.35 10.84
C ASP A 132 23.08 -6.94 10.43
N THR A 133 23.88 -5.99 10.88
CA THR A 133 23.69 -4.58 10.58
C THR A 133 25.03 -3.88 10.30
N GLU A 134 24.98 -2.88 9.42
CA GLU A 134 26.08 -1.94 9.20
C GLU A 134 25.86 -0.62 9.94
N HIS A 135 24.75 -0.47 10.67
CA HIS A 135 24.46 0.72 11.46
C HIS A 135 25.43 0.88 12.63
N GLU A 136 25.69 2.11 12.99
CA GLU A 136 26.48 2.44 14.18
C GLU A 136 25.78 1.98 15.46
N ASP A 137 26.54 1.80 16.54
CA ASP A 137 25.99 1.44 17.84
C ASP A 137 24.95 2.46 18.29
N GLY A 138 23.72 2.02 18.52
CA GLY A 138 22.62 2.92 18.85
C GLY A 138 21.29 2.23 19.03
N VAL A 139 20.27 3.04 19.28
CA VAL A 139 18.87 2.58 19.41
C VAL A 139 18.06 3.15 18.27
N TYR A 140 17.40 2.29 17.52
CA TYR A 140 16.69 2.61 16.29
C TYR A 140 15.22 2.25 16.38
N SER A 141 14.40 3.03 15.70
CA SER A 141 13.02 2.64 15.40
C SER A 141 13.02 1.86 14.10
N SER A 142 12.64 0.60 14.18
CA SER A 142 12.58 -0.28 13.04
C SER A 142 11.16 -0.78 12.83
N TYR A 143 10.88 -1.32 11.64
CA TYR A 143 9.62 -2.01 11.41
C TYR A 143 9.84 -3.29 10.63
N ILE A 144 9.15 -4.34 11.07
CA ILE A 144 9.17 -5.65 10.43
C ILE A 144 8.01 -5.71 9.43
N ILE A 145 8.29 -6.08 8.19
CA ILE A 145 7.26 -6.25 7.16
C ILE A 145 6.71 -7.67 7.29
N ILE A 146 5.47 -7.76 7.74
CA ILE A 146 4.77 -9.02 7.97
C ILE A 146 4.19 -9.54 6.67
N GLU A 147 3.56 -8.66 5.91
CA GLU A 147 2.85 -9.00 4.68
C GLU A 147 3.05 -7.90 3.65
N SER A 148 3.23 -8.31 2.41
CA SER A 148 3.38 -7.39 1.27
C SER A 148 2.47 -7.88 0.15
N VAL A 149 1.36 -7.18 -0.07
CA VAL A 149 0.35 -7.57 -1.05
C VAL A 149 0.23 -6.54 -2.15
N ALA A 150 -0.09 -6.99 -3.36
CA ALA A 150 -0.44 -6.07 -4.43
C ALA A 150 -1.84 -5.50 -4.18
N PRO A 151 -2.11 -4.19 -4.43
CA PRO A 151 -3.42 -3.59 -4.22
C PRO A 151 -4.56 -4.34 -4.92
N ILE A 152 -4.30 -4.91 -6.09
CA ILE A 152 -5.29 -5.66 -6.86
C ILE A 152 -5.75 -6.95 -6.16
N SER A 153 -4.91 -7.56 -5.32
CA SER A 153 -5.28 -8.77 -4.57
C SER A 153 -6.39 -8.53 -3.55
N LEU A 154 -6.58 -7.29 -3.10
CA LEU A 154 -7.68 -6.92 -2.20
C LEU A 154 -9.04 -6.90 -2.91
N LEU A 155 -9.05 -6.81 -4.24
CA LEU A 155 -10.26 -6.80 -5.07
C LEU A 155 -10.66 -8.19 -5.56
N ILE A 156 -9.72 -9.13 -5.56
CA ILE A 156 -9.92 -10.51 -6.01
C ILE A 156 -9.74 -11.40 -4.78
N PRO A 157 -10.83 -11.85 -4.13
CA PRO A 157 -10.71 -12.79 -3.03
C PRO A 157 -10.01 -14.06 -3.55
N ALA A 158 -8.98 -14.50 -2.83
CA ALA A 158 -8.39 -15.81 -3.09
C ALA A 158 -9.39 -16.88 -2.60
N ASP A 159 -9.84 -17.73 -3.53
CA ASP A 159 -10.63 -18.93 -3.22
C ASP A 159 -9.78 -19.96 -2.46
#